data_76545b4a9fc082174f65e8f315b01ca7
#
_entry.id   76545b4a9fc082174f65e8f315b01ca7
#
_cell.length_a   1.000
_cell.length_b   1.000
_cell.length_c   1.000
_cell.angle_alpha   90.00
_cell.angle_beta   90.00
_cell.angle_gamma   90.00
#
_symmetry.space_group_name_H-M   'P 1'
#
loop_
_entity.id
_entity.type
_entity.pdbx_description
1 polymer ?
#
loop_
_entity_poly.entity_id
_entity_poly.type
_entity_poly.pdbx_seq_one_letter_code
_entity_poly.pdbx_strand_id
1 'polypeptide(L)'
;MHRDSLRQQWFNSLYKMNGMTSNEVHEISSSQELYEIANGYDPGYDVYLMTHATFRAGLKRIGDFNKVANITKVLGIGLKIIDEAHLEFKDTLIMDFAFNVQRNLYLTATDGRSSKDEDAIFRHVFTNTTFYKPSTLLTSNRPRKWVEYNIVDINTHAKQNIVKYKVEGMRGMSNVSYGKWVIQIDKNQTHMKCIRDLLKVIYERDSSAKVLVFLPLIELCTDCVYFLTKSLNYDESFPYDLNIKTINSHNSKSCNEENKHADVIVTTIASCGTGTDIPGITSIICCSPFVSKVTAKQVFGRIRYCGKQCYYYDVYDTSVKMDRYWIKSRSRTMGPLSTAVRFISWTDDESEDKGNAS
;
A
#
# COMPACT_ATOMS: atom_id res chain seq x y z
N MET A 1 7.04 -4.76 -14.00
CA MET A 1 6.20 -4.00 -13.03
C MET A 1 5.09 -4.88 -12.48
N HIS A 2 4.68 -4.69 -11.22
CA HIS A 2 3.71 -5.56 -10.55
C HIS A 2 2.24 -5.27 -10.91
N ARG A 3 1.87 -4.01 -11.17
CA ARG A 3 0.47 -3.59 -11.44
C ARG A 3 0.36 -2.63 -12.61
N ASP A 4 -0.82 -2.61 -13.24
CA ASP A 4 -1.14 -1.69 -14.34
C ASP A 4 -1.04 -0.22 -13.94
N SER A 5 -1.41 0.14 -12.70
CA SER A 5 -1.29 1.52 -12.20
C SER A 5 0.15 2.02 -12.17
N LEU A 6 1.13 1.14 -12.01
CA LEU A 6 2.55 1.49 -12.05
C LEU A 6 3.04 1.81 -13.47
N ARG A 7 2.45 1.19 -14.51
CA ARG A 7 2.80 1.49 -15.90
C ARG A 7 2.59 2.96 -16.22
N GLN A 8 1.40 3.48 -15.88
CA GLN A 8 1.09 4.88 -16.12
C GLN A 8 2.00 5.82 -15.34
N GLN A 9 2.36 5.45 -14.10
CA GLN A 9 3.31 6.24 -13.29
C GLN A 9 4.70 6.27 -13.92
N TRP A 10 5.20 5.12 -14.40
CA TRP A 10 6.47 5.03 -15.10
C TRP A 10 6.44 5.85 -16.40
N PHE A 11 5.38 5.70 -17.20
CA PHE A 11 5.20 6.47 -18.43
C PHE A 11 5.24 7.99 -18.13
N ASN A 12 4.45 8.45 -17.16
CA ASN A 12 4.43 9.85 -16.75
C ASN A 12 5.79 10.33 -16.21
N SER A 13 6.53 9.47 -15.51
CA SER A 13 7.85 9.81 -14.98
C SER A 13 8.89 9.92 -16.09
N LEU A 14 8.91 9.01 -17.04
CA LEU A 14 9.79 9.06 -18.20
C LEU A 14 9.54 10.32 -19.03
N TYR A 15 8.28 10.65 -19.28
CA TYR A 15 7.89 11.86 -19.98
C TYR A 15 8.32 13.13 -19.21
N LYS A 16 7.99 13.24 -17.91
CA LYS A 16 8.24 14.43 -17.12
C LYS A 16 9.71 14.64 -16.76
N MET A 17 10.44 13.56 -16.47
CA MET A 17 11.81 13.67 -15.95
C MET A 17 12.87 13.58 -17.04
N ASN A 18 12.62 12.80 -18.10
CA ASN A 18 13.59 12.56 -19.15
C ASN A 18 13.18 13.19 -20.51
N GLY A 19 11.99 13.81 -20.57
CA GLY A 19 11.48 14.42 -21.80
C GLY A 19 11.11 13.42 -22.89
N MET A 20 10.96 12.13 -22.55
CA MET A 20 10.60 11.08 -23.51
C MET A 20 9.19 11.29 -24.04
N THR A 21 8.99 10.98 -25.32
CA THR A 21 7.72 11.11 -26.00
C THR A 21 6.98 9.76 -26.09
N SER A 22 5.71 9.79 -26.49
CA SER A 22 4.94 8.58 -26.77
C SER A 22 5.52 7.73 -27.89
N ASN A 23 6.37 8.30 -28.75
CA ASN A 23 7.03 7.59 -29.84
C ASN A 23 8.29 6.82 -29.38
N GLU A 24 8.77 7.06 -28.17
CA GLU A 24 9.96 6.41 -27.61
C GLU A 24 9.62 5.36 -26.57
N VAL A 25 8.38 5.39 -26.01
CA VAL A 25 7.96 4.49 -24.94
C VAL A 25 6.77 3.65 -25.38
N HIS A 26 6.93 2.34 -25.37
CA HIS A 26 5.90 1.39 -25.75
C HIS A 26 5.45 0.53 -24.55
N GLU A 27 4.15 0.27 -24.50
CA GLU A 27 3.54 -0.58 -23.49
C GLU A 27 3.17 -1.94 -24.08
N ILE A 28 3.94 -2.97 -23.73
CA ILE A 28 3.57 -4.36 -24.06
C ILE A 28 2.40 -4.77 -23.16
N SER A 29 1.19 -4.72 -23.72
CA SER A 29 -0.06 -4.86 -22.95
C SER A 29 -0.68 -6.25 -23.03
N SER A 30 -0.30 -7.08 -23.99
CA SER A 30 -0.92 -8.37 -24.23
C SER A 30 0.09 -9.53 -24.39
N SER A 31 -0.37 -10.74 -24.09
CA SER A 31 0.40 -11.96 -24.34
C SER A 31 0.57 -12.27 -25.83
N GLN A 32 -0.35 -11.78 -26.67
CA GLN A 32 -0.27 -11.93 -28.12
C GLN A 32 0.89 -11.12 -28.67
N GLU A 33 0.99 -9.86 -28.29
CA GLU A 33 2.08 -8.98 -28.70
C GLU A 33 3.44 -9.53 -28.26
N LEU A 34 3.55 -10.04 -27.02
CA LEU A 34 4.79 -10.65 -26.55
C LEU A 34 5.16 -11.92 -27.34
N TYR A 35 4.17 -12.68 -27.80
CA TYR A 35 4.38 -13.81 -28.70
C TYR A 35 4.88 -13.37 -30.10
N GLU A 36 4.35 -12.28 -30.63
CA GLU A 36 4.79 -11.72 -31.94
C GLU A 36 6.24 -11.23 -31.84
N ILE A 37 6.59 -10.52 -30.78
CA ILE A 37 7.97 -10.09 -30.50
C ILE A 37 8.91 -11.31 -30.41
N ALA A 38 8.51 -12.35 -29.68
CA ALA A 38 9.30 -13.57 -29.56
C ALA A 38 9.56 -14.28 -30.90
N ASN A 39 8.69 -14.06 -31.88
CA ASN A 39 8.82 -14.56 -33.26
C ASN A 39 9.42 -13.53 -34.23
N GLY A 40 9.98 -12.42 -33.75
CA GLY A 40 10.79 -11.49 -34.54
C GLY A 40 10.13 -10.16 -34.89
N TYR A 41 8.94 -9.86 -34.37
CA TYR A 41 8.32 -8.55 -34.55
C TYR A 41 8.99 -7.53 -33.61
N ASP A 42 9.56 -6.46 -34.17
CA ASP A 42 10.13 -5.34 -33.43
C ASP A 42 9.22 -4.11 -33.59
N PRO A 43 8.59 -3.63 -32.53
CA PRO A 43 7.80 -2.40 -32.55
C PRO A 43 8.62 -1.11 -32.74
N GLY A 44 9.94 -1.15 -32.53
CA GLY A 44 10.86 -0.04 -32.83
C GLY A 44 10.84 1.09 -31.81
N TYR A 45 10.79 0.79 -30.52
CA TYR A 45 10.82 1.78 -29.42
C TYR A 45 12.09 1.67 -28.58
N ASP A 46 12.43 2.76 -27.88
CA ASP A 46 13.61 2.81 -26.99
C ASP A 46 13.33 2.24 -25.61
N VAL A 47 12.10 2.36 -25.11
CA VAL A 47 11.67 1.87 -23.80
C VAL A 47 10.42 1.02 -23.92
N TYR A 48 10.47 -0.14 -23.29
CA TYR A 48 9.33 -1.06 -23.19
C TYR A 48 8.86 -1.22 -21.77
N LEU A 49 7.58 -0.99 -21.51
CA LEU A 49 6.93 -1.17 -20.22
C LEU A 49 6.06 -2.43 -20.25
N MET A 50 6.24 -3.31 -19.27
CA MET A 50 5.47 -4.56 -19.19
C MET A 50 5.16 -4.93 -17.74
N THR A 51 3.98 -5.51 -17.48
CA THR A 51 3.65 -6.06 -16.15
C THR A 51 4.13 -7.50 -16.00
N HIS A 52 4.34 -7.96 -14.75
CA HIS A 52 4.60 -9.38 -14.49
C HIS A 52 3.45 -10.27 -14.95
N ALA A 53 2.20 -9.79 -14.88
CA ALA A 53 1.03 -10.53 -15.35
C ALA A 53 1.08 -10.75 -16.87
N THR A 54 1.43 -9.71 -17.65
CA THR A 54 1.62 -9.80 -19.10
C THR A 54 2.75 -10.77 -19.44
N PHE A 55 3.86 -10.69 -18.72
CA PHE A 55 4.99 -11.61 -18.90
C PHE A 55 4.58 -13.07 -18.66
N ARG A 56 3.91 -13.38 -17.52
CA ARG A 56 3.43 -14.75 -17.23
C ARG A 56 2.49 -15.29 -18.31
N ALA A 57 1.55 -14.45 -18.75
CA ALA A 57 0.63 -14.82 -19.81
C ALA A 57 1.35 -15.07 -21.14
N GLY A 58 2.33 -14.23 -21.48
CA GLY A 58 3.19 -14.38 -22.66
C GLY A 58 4.05 -15.63 -22.60
N LEU A 59 4.70 -15.89 -21.46
CA LEU A 59 5.50 -17.09 -21.25
C LEU A 59 4.68 -18.38 -21.49
N LYS A 60 3.46 -18.42 -20.92
CA LYS A 60 2.53 -19.55 -21.12
C LYS A 60 2.11 -19.70 -22.59
N ARG A 61 1.90 -18.58 -23.30
CA ARG A 61 1.49 -18.60 -24.71
C ARG A 61 2.63 -19.01 -25.64
N ILE A 62 3.83 -18.51 -25.40
CA ILE A 62 5.03 -18.82 -26.22
C ILE A 62 5.40 -20.31 -26.07
N GLY A 63 5.35 -20.85 -24.84
CA GLY A 63 5.59 -22.27 -24.54
C GLY A 63 7.03 -22.76 -24.78
N ASP A 64 7.90 -21.93 -25.36
CA ASP A 64 9.30 -22.24 -25.69
C ASP A 64 10.21 -21.18 -25.06
N PHE A 65 11.06 -21.61 -24.13
CA PHE A 65 11.95 -20.73 -23.39
C PHE A 65 13.01 -20.06 -24.27
N ASN A 66 13.47 -20.73 -25.34
CA ASN A 66 14.41 -20.13 -26.27
C ASN A 66 13.80 -18.98 -27.06
N LYS A 67 12.52 -19.08 -27.42
CA LYS A 67 11.78 -17.97 -28.02
C LYS A 67 11.58 -16.81 -27.04
N VAL A 68 11.35 -17.08 -25.77
CA VAL A 68 11.29 -16.02 -24.73
C VAL A 68 12.63 -15.30 -24.63
N ALA A 69 13.75 -16.02 -24.68
CA ALA A 69 15.09 -15.43 -24.68
C ALA A 69 15.38 -14.58 -25.93
N ASN A 70 14.69 -14.82 -27.03
CA ASN A 70 14.84 -14.03 -28.25
C ASN A 70 14.24 -12.62 -28.14
N ILE A 71 13.28 -12.40 -27.24
CA ILE A 71 12.60 -11.11 -27.05
C ILE A 71 13.62 -9.96 -26.83
N THR A 72 14.59 -10.16 -25.94
CA THR A 72 15.59 -9.12 -25.63
C THR A 72 16.52 -8.82 -26.79
N LYS A 73 16.77 -9.80 -27.68
CA LYS A 73 17.55 -9.61 -28.89
C LYS A 73 16.76 -8.84 -29.96
N VAL A 74 15.50 -9.21 -30.18
CA VAL A 74 14.60 -8.54 -31.13
C VAL A 74 14.43 -7.08 -30.74
N LEU A 75 14.18 -6.80 -29.46
CA LEU A 75 13.98 -5.44 -28.95
C LEU A 75 15.28 -4.67 -28.66
N GLY A 76 16.47 -5.26 -28.85
CA GLY A 76 17.74 -4.60 -28.59
C GLY A 76 17.98 -4.18 -27.14
N ILE A 77 17.41 -4.89 -26.15
CA ILE A 77 17.41 -4.47 -24.74
C ILE A 77 18.81 -4.55 -24.13
N GLY A 78 19.37 -3.38 -23.76
CA GLY A 78 20.66 -3.28 -23.06
C GLY A 78 20.54 -3.14 -21.53
N LEU A 79 19.39 -2.65 -21.03
CA LEU A 79 19.11 -2.47 -19.60
C LEU A 79 17.71 -2.99 -19.25
N LYS A 80 17.62 -3.78 -18.17
CA LYS A 80 16.38 -4.23 -17.59
C LYS A 80 16.19 -3.62 -16.21
N ILE A 81 15.03 -3.01 -15.97
CA ILE A 81 14.66 -2.45 -14.67
C ILE A 81 13.45 -3.21 -14.13
N ILE A 82 13.59 -3.81 -12.95
CA ILE A 82 12.49 -4.49 -12.25
C ILE A 82 12.11 -3.67 -11.03
N ASP A 83 10.91 -3.08 -11.10
CA ASP A 83 10.34 -2.33 -9.99
C ASP A 83 9.62 -3.26 -9.01
N GLU A 84 9.70 -2.93 -7.71
CA GLU A 84 9.19 -3.74 -6.61
C GLU A 84 9.68 -5.21 -6.69
N ALA A 85 10.96 -5.41 -6.97
CA ALA A 85 11.57 -6.72 -7.19
C ALA A 85 11.37 -7.73 -6.05
N HIS A 86 10.96 -7.26 -4.86
CA HIS A 86 10.61 -8.09 -3.72
C HIS A 86 9.20 -8.70 -3.82
N LEU A 87 8.33 -8.17 -4.64
CA LEU A 87 7.00 -8.72 -4.86
C LEU A 87 7.00 -9.88 -5.85
N GLU A 88 6.67 -10.34 -6.63
CA GLU A 88 6.69 -11.39 -7.65
C GLU A 88 8.12 -11.98 -7.88
N PHE A 89 8.77 -12.40 -6.78
CA PHE A 89 10.16 -12.86 -6.83
C PHE A 89 10.39 -14.02 -7.82
N LYS A 90 9.44 -14.97 -7.89
CA LYS A 90 9.49 -16.06 -8.85
C LYS A 90 9.53 -15.56 -10.30
N ASP A 91 8.71 -14.56 -10.62
CA ASP A 91 8.70 -13.99 -11.97
C ASP A 91 9.99 -13.24 -12.26
N THR A 92 10.52 -12.52 -11.26
CA THR A 92 11.83 -11.87 -11.36
C THR A 92 12.93 -12.88 -11.72
N LEU A 93 12.98 -14.03 -11.05
CA LEU A 93 13.92 -15.09 -11.37
C LEU A 93 13.74 -15.65 -12.79
N ILE A 94 12.49 -15.90 -13.18
CA ILE A 94 12.21 -16.39 -14.53
C ILE A 94 12.62 -15.36 -15.59
N MET A 95 12.37 -14.07 -15.35
CA MET A 95 12.82 -13.00 -16.24
C MET A 95 14.34 -12.91 -16.33
N ASP A 96 15.05 -13.11 -15.21
CA ASP A 96 16.51 -13.09 -15.20
C ASP A 96 17.11 -14.26 -15.97
N PHE A 97 16.49 -15.42 -15.89
CA PHE A 97 16.86 -16.58 -16.68
C PHE A 97 16.55 -16.42 -18.17
N ALA A 98 15.35 -15.89 -18.50
CA ALA A 98 14.89 -15.76 -19.86
C ALA A 98 15.56 -14.58 -20.59
N PHE A 99 15.65 -13.44 -19.90
CA PHE A 99 16.15 -12.19 -20.47
C PHE A 99 17.60 -11.97 -20.06
N ASN A 100 18.51 -12.54 -20.81
CA ASN A 100 19.95 -12.37 -20.60
C ASN A 100 20.39 -10.97 -21.04
N VAL A 101 20.13 -9.96 -20.21
CA VAL A 101 20.46 -8.56 -20.45
C VAL A 101 21.75 -8.20 -19.71
N GLN A 102 22.59 -7.41 -20.35
CA GLN A 102 23.91 -7.04 -19.82
C GLN A 102 23.82 -6.27 -18.50
N ARG A 103 22.82 -5.41 -18.34
CA ARG A 103 22.63 -4.57 -17.14
C ARG A 103 21.26 -4.79 -16.53
N ASN A 104 21.23 -5.05 -15.25
CA ASN A 104 19.99 -5.25 -14.50
C ASN A 104 19.94 -4.28 -13.30
N LEU A 105 18.79 -3.62 -13.11
CA LEU A 105 18.52 -2.75 -11.98
C LEU A 105 17.27 -3.27 -11.26
N TYR A 106 17.40 -3.55 -9.96
CA TYR A 106 16.30 -4.02 -9.12
C TYR A 106 15.94 -2.94 -8.12
N LEU A 107 14.72 -2.40 -8.22
CA LEU A 107 14.21 -1.40 -7.31
C LEU A 107 13.36 -2.10 -6.25
N THR A 108 13.64 -1.85 -4.99
CA THR A 108 12.90 -2.45 -3.87
C THR A 108 12.97 -1.58 -2.62
N ALA A 109 11.86 -1.46 -1.92
CA ALA A 109 11.80 -0.82 -0.61
C ALA A 109 12.33 -1.72 0.53
N THR A 110 12.59 -3.00 0.25
CA THR A 110 13.00 -4.01 1.23
C THR A 110 14.13 -4.87 0.70
N ASP A 111 15.12 -5.09 1.54
CA ASP A 111 16.35 -5.84 1.26
C ASP A 111 16.29 -7.31 1.74
N GLY A 112 15.11 -7.86 1.98
CA GLY A 112 14.92 -9.22 2.47
C GLY A 112 13.52 -9.76 2.18
N ARG A 113 13.34 -11.06 2.46
CA ARG A 113 12.10 -11.79 2.23
C ARG A 113 11.44 -12.21 3.55
N SER A 114 10.13 -12.41 3.52
CA SER A 114 9.36 -12.85 4.70
C SER A 114 9.58 -14.34 5.01
N SER A 115 9.77 -15.15 3.97
CA SER A 115 10.07 -16.58 4.07
C SER A 115 11.60 -16.77 4.17
N LYS A 116 12.05 -17.61 5.10
CA LYS A 116 13.49 -17.93 5.25
C LYS A 116 14.07 -18.59 4.00
N ASP A 117 13.31 -19.46 3.36
CA ASP A 117 13.74 -20.17 2.17
C ASP A 117 13.87 -19.22 0.96
N GLU A 118 12.87 -18.34 0.77
CA GLU A 118 12.95 -17.31 -0.25
C GLU A 118 14.08 -16.32 0.02
N ASP A 119 14.33 -15.95 1.28
CA ASP A 119 15.43 -15.04 1.64
C ASP A 119 16.79 -15.69 1.34
N ALA A 120 16.94 -16.99 1.60
CA ALA A 120 18.15 -17.73 1.26
C ALA A 120 18.39 -17.74 -0.27
N ILE A 121 17.35 -18.04 -1.06
CA ILE A 121 17.41 -18.00 -2.52
C ILE A 121 17.73 -16.58 -3.01
N PHE A 122 17.06 -15.56 -2.48
CA PHE A 122 17.28 -14.16 -2.82
C PHE A 122 18.76 -13.77 -2.60
N ARG A 123 19.33 -14.07 -1.44
CA ARG A 123 20.72 -13.77 -1.13
C ARG A 123 21.71 -14.50 -2.04
N HIS A 124 21.39 -15.74 -2.40
CA HIS A 124 22.23 -16.53 -3.31
C HIS A 124 22.20 -15.98 -4.74
N VAL A 125 21.02 -15.67 -5.27
CA VAL A 125 20.85 -15.14 -6.64
C VAL A 125 21.51 -13.77 -6.80
N PHE A 126 21.35 -12.89 -5.81
CA PHE A 126 21.88 -11.53 -5.86
C PHE A 126 23.25 -11.37 -5.18
N THR A 127 24.03 -12.43 -5.05
CA THR A 127 25.36 -12.39 -4.40
C THR A 127 26.30 -11.37 -5.05
N ASN A 128 26.27 -11.25 -6.38
CA ASN A 128 27.12 -10.33 -7.15
C ASN A 128 26.45 -8.97 -7.43
N THR A 129 25.39 -8.62 -6.70
CA THR A 129 24.67 -7.37 -6.91
C THR A 129 25.19 -6.29 -5.97
N THR A 130 25.48 -5.11 -6.50
CA THR A 130 25.82 -3.94 -5.68
C THR A 130 24.55 -3.33 -5.11
N PHE A 131 24.48 -3.24 -3.77
CA PHE A 131 23.34 -2.67 -3.07
C PHE A 131 23.57 -1.18 -2.79
N TYR A 132 22.73 -0.34 -3.38
CA TYR A 132 22.70 1.09 -3.09
C TYR A 132 21.57 1.42 -2.11
N LYS A 133 21.91 1.97 -0.96
CA LYS A 133 20.91 2.44 0.01
C LYS A 133 20.59 3.92 -0.27
N PRO A 134 19.32 4.36 -0.14
CA PRO A 134 18.96 5.76 -0.33
C PRO A 134 19.80 6.73 0.52
N SER A 135 20.19 6.31 1.72
CA SER A 135 21.05 7.10 2.63
C SER A 135 22.45 7.40 2.07
N THR A 136 22.93 6.61 1.11
CA THR A 136 24.24 6.83 0.46
C THR A 136 24.12 7.64 -0.83
N LEU A 137 22.91 7.70 -1.42
CA LEU A 137 22.65 8.38 -2.69
C LEU A 137 22.11 9.81 -2.49
N LEU A 138 21.44 10.07 -1.35
CA LEU A 138 20.79 11.34 -1.09
C LEU A 138 21.63 12.21 -0.16
N THR A 139 22.29 13.20 -0.72
CA THR A 139 22.93 14.32 0.01
C THR A 139 21.92 15.40 0.44
N SER A 140 20.63 15.08 0.47
CA SER A 140 19.58 16.06 0.73
C SER A 140 19.52 16.46 2.21
N ASN A 141 19.35 17.76 2.49
CA ASN A 141 19.07 18.33 3.81
C ASN A 141 17.68 17.92 4.38
N ARG A 142 17.05 16.87 3.84
CA ARG A 142 15.77 16.40 4.33
C ARG A 142 15.94 15.67 5.66
N PRO A 143 15.10 15.90 6.65
CA PRO A 143 15.14 15.15 7.90
C PRO A 143 14.93 13.66 7.59
N ARG A 144 15.66 12.80 8.27
CA ARG A 144 15.53 11.34 8.11
C ARG A 144 14.20 10.81 8.64
N LYS A 145 13.55 11.57 9.52
CA LYS A 145 12.27 11.23 10.15
C LYS A 145 11.38 12.48 10.15
N TRP A 146 10.13 12.31 9.81
CA TRP A 146 9.14 13.40 9.76
C TRP A 146 7.72 12.94 10.13
N VAL A 147 7.58 11.68 10.58
CA VAL A 147 6.29 11.11 10.96
C VAL A 147 6.30 10.75 12.43
N GLU A 148 5.32 11.23 13.18
CA GLU A 148 5.01 10.78 14.54
C GLU A 148 4.12 9.54 14.45
N TYR A 149 4.50 8.46 15.15
CA TYR A 149 3.77 7.21 15.17
C TYR A 149 2.94 7.10 16.45
N ASN A 150 1.62 7.17 16.30
CA ASN A 150 0.66 7.12 17.38
C ASN A 150 -0.03 5.75 17.39
N ILE A 151 0.08 5.04 18.50
CA ILE A 151 -0.58 3.76 18.75
C ILE A 151 -1.85 4.06 19.53
N VAL A 152 -3.01 3.80 18.92
CA VAL A 152 -4.32 4.13 19.51
C VAL A 152 -5.01 2.84 19.91
N ASP A 153 -5.31 2.68 21.19
CA ASP A 153 -6.07 1.56 21.69
C ASP A 153 -7.56 1.87 21.77
N ILE A 154 -8.37 0.92 21.31
CA ILE A 154 -9.83 0.94 21.44
C ILE A 154 -10.30 -0.38 22.08
N ASN A 155 -11.57 -0.45 22.46
CA ASN A 155 -12.16 -1.66 23.01
C ASN A 155 -13.59 -1.86 22.46
N THR A 156 -13.75 -2.78 21.50
CA THR A 156 -15.06 -3.14 20.95
C THR A 156 -15.83 -4.15 21.80
N HIS A 157 -15.23 -4.64 22.88
CA HIS A 157 -15.77 -5.73 23.68
C HIS A 157 -16.04 -7.04 22.93
N ALA A 158 -15.38 -7.26 21.79
CA ALA A 158 -15.59 -8.39 20.87
C ALA A 158 -15.17 -9.78 21.43
N LYS A 159 -14.86 -9.90 22.72
CA LYS A 159 -14.21 -11.05 23.38
C LYS A 159 -14.82 -12.44 23.08
N GLN A 160 -16.11 -12.53 22.82
CA GLN A 160 -16.79 -13.82 22.80
C GLN A 160 -17.07 -14.40 21.41
N ASN A 161 -17.11 -13.55 20.38
CA ASN A 161 -17.55 -13.99 19.05
C ASN A 161 -16.40 -14.47 18.15
N ILE A 162 -15.17 -14.01 18.41
CA ILE A 162 -14.00 -14.29 17.55
C ILE A 162 -13.57 -15.76 17.59
N VAL A 163 -13.79 -16.46 18.71
CA VAL A 163 -13.43 -17.89 18.84
C VAL A 163 -14.30 -18.80 17.95
N LYS A 164 -15.55 -18.39 17.66
CA LYS A 164 -16.48 -19.15 16.82
C LYS A 164 -16.15 -19.12 15.32
N TYR A 165 -15.29 -18.19 14.90
CA TYR A 165 -15.04 -17.90 13.48
C TYR A 165 -13.60 -18.17 13.04
N LYS A 166 -12.90 -19.08 13.73
CA LYS A 166 -11.70 -19.69 13.19
C LYS A 166 -12.09 -20.44 11.93
N VAL A 167 -11.68 -19.94 10.79
CA VAL A 167 -11.77 -20.71 9.54
C VAL A 167 -10.93 -21.97 9.74
N GLU A 168 -11.55 -23.15 9.65
CA GLU A 168 -10.85 -24.45 9.73
C GLU A 168 -9.65 -24.42 8.77
N GLY A 169 -8.47 -24.71 9.29
CA GLY A 169 -7.22 -24.76 8.52
C GLY A 169 -6.39 -23.47 8.50
N MET A 170 -6.88 -22.31 8.94
CA MET A 170 -6.07 -21.08 9.05
C MET A 170 -5.54 -20.88 10.47
N ARG A 171 -4.22 -20.83 10.61
CA ARG A 171 -3.54 -20.42 11.87
C ARG A 171 -3.65 -18.90 12.06
N GLY A 172 -4.83 -18.38 12.39
CA GLY A 172 -5.01 -16.97 12.74
C GLY A 172 -6.21 -16.30 12.09
N MET A 173 -6.49 -15.07 12.51
CA MET A 173 -7.52 -14.20 11.95
C MET A 173 -6.97 -13.51 10.71
N SER A 174 -7.71 -13.56 9.58
CA SER A 174 -7.40 -12.79 8.36
C SER A 174 -7.96 -11.35 8.44
N ASN A 175 -7.51 -10.47 7.53
CA ASN A 175 -8.09 -9.13 7.39
C ASN A 175 -9.60 -9.18 7.13
N VAL A 176 -10.04 -10.15 6.32
CA VAL A 176 -11.47 -10.36 6.00
C VAL A 176 -12.24 -10.76 7.27
N SER A 177 -11.69 -11.70 8.05
CA SER A 177 -12.31 -12.14 9.30
C SER A 177 -12.37 -10.98 10.31
N TYR A 178 -11.32 -10.18 10.44
CA TYR A 178 -11.30 -9.00 11.30
C TYR A 178 -12.36 -7.98 10.87
N GLY A 179 -12.43 -7.65 9.61
CA GLY A 179 -13.43 -6.72 9.08
C GLY A 179 -14.86 -7.18 9.37
N LYS A 180 -15.17 -8.44 9.05
CA LYS A 180 -16.52 -9.00 9.25
C LYS A 180 -16.90 -9.18 10.72
N TRP A 181 -15.98 -9.69 11.53
CA TRP A 181 -16.29 -10.18 12.86
C TRP A 181 -15.95 -9.22 13.99
N VAL A 182 -15.18 -8.20 13.72
CA VAL A 182 -14.83 -7.17 14.72
C VAL A 182 -15.50 -5.84 14.36
N ILE A 183 -15.24 -5.31 13.17
CA ILE A 183 -15.71 -3.97 12.79
C ILE A 183 -17.18 -4.00 12.36
N GLN A 184 -17.57 -4.92 11.46
CA GLN A 184 -18.93 -4.95 10.90
C GLN A 184 -20.00 -5.33 11.93
N ILE A 185 -19.64 -6.15 12.95
CA ILE A 185 -20.60 -6.59 14.00
C ILE A 185 -20.66 -5.57 15.15
N ASP A 186 -19.70 -4.66 15.25
CA ASP A 186 -19.64 -3.67 16.34
C ASP A 186 -20.83 -2.70 16.26
N LYS A 187 -21.84 -2.97 17.09
CA LYS A 187 -23.04 -2.15 17.18
C LYS A 187 -22.76 -0.73 17.67
N ASN A 188 -21.70 -0.54 18.43
CA ASN A 188 -21.30 0.76 18.98
C ASN A 188 -20.51 1.60 17.97
N GLN A 189 -20.17 1.01 16.82
CA GLN A 189 -19.38 1.66 15.75
C GLN A 189 -18.05 2.24 16.28
N THR A 190 -17.42 1.57 17.23
CA THR A 190 -16.22 2.04 17.95
C THR A 190 -15.10 2.49 17.02
N HIS A 191 -14.80 1.68 15.97
CA HIS A 191 -13.79 2.05 14.99
C HIS A 191 -14.17 3.32 14.22
N MET A 192 -15.44 3.46 13.82
CA MET A 192 -15.91 4.62 13.04
C MET A 192 -15.89 5.89 13.87
N LYS A 193 -16.30 5.81 15.14
CA LYS A 193 -16.23 6.92 16.09
C LYS A 193 -14.78 7.32 16.39
N CYS A 194 -13.91 6.35 16.60
CA CYS A 194 -12.48 6.61 16.79
C CYS A 194 -11.88 7.33 15.58
N ILE A 195 -12.19 6.89 14.33
CA ILE A 195 -11.74 7.55 13.11
C ILE A 195 -12.27 8.99 13.04
N ARG A 196 -13.56 9.23 13.34
CA ARG A 196 -14.18 10.57 13.41
C ARG A 196 -13.38 11.48 14.35
N ASP A 197 -13.13 11.04 15.58
CA ASP A 197 -12.48 11.84 16.60
C ASP A 197 -10.99 12.10 16.28
N LEU A 198 -10.30 11.12 15.69
CA LEU A 198 -8.94 11.32 15.16
C LEU A 198 -8.93 12.34 14.02
N LEU A 199 -9.93 12.34 13.14
CA LEU A 199 -10.06 13.37 12.08
C LEU A 199 -10.23 14.76 12.70
N LYS A 200 -11.07 14.92 13.73
CA LYS A 200 -11.21 16.20 14.43
C LYS A 200 -9.86 16.69 14.95
N VAL A 201 -9.12 15.85 15.67
CA VAL A 201 -7.80 16.17 16.18
C VAL A 201 -6.79 16.52 15.07
N ILE A 202 -6.86 15.84 13.94
CA ILE A 202 -5.97 16.11 12.81
C ILE A 202 -6.27 17.48 12.20
N TYR A 203 -7.54 17.79 11.94
CA TYR A 203 -7.94 19.05 11.29
C TYR A 203 -7.84 20.27 12.23
N GLU A 204 -7.99 20.09 13.53
CA GLU A 204 -7.67 21.11 14.52
C GLU A 204 -6.18 21.49 14.48
N ARG A 205 -5.28 20.53 14.25
CA ARG A 205 -3.82 20.76 14.16
C ARG A 205 -3.39 21.33 12.80
N ASP A 206 -4.04 20.87 11.74
CA ASP A 206 -3.72 21.22 10.36
C ASP A 206 -4.97 21.16 9.49
N SER A 207 -5.61 22.31 9.29
CA SER A 207 -6.82 22.45 8.46
C SER A 207 -6.61 22.07 6.99
N SER A 208 -5.35 22.00 6.53
CA SER A 208 -4.96 21.57 5.18
C SER A 208 -4.50 20.12 5.12
N ALA A 209 -4.76 19.31 6.16
CA ALA A 209 -4.35 17.94 6.21
C ALA A 209 -5.02 17.12 5.10
N LYS A 210 -4.26 16.20 4.51
CA LYS A 210 -4.78 15.16 3.64
C LYS A 210 -4.62 13.81 4.32
N VAL A 211 -5.74 13.15 4.57
CA VAL A 211 -5.80 11.96 5.41
C VAL A 211 -6.10 10.71 4.60
N LEU A 212 -5.35 9.64 4.85
CA LEU A 212 -5.59 8.32 4.27
C LEU A 212 -6.05 7.37 5.38
N VAL A 213 -7.25 6.82 5.25
CA VAL A 213 -7.83 5.86 6.21
C VAL A 213 -7.81 4.47 5.62
N PHE A 214 -7.19 3.51 6.32
CA PHE A 214 -7.15 2.11 5.91
C PHE A 214 -8.12 1.25 6.71
N LEU A 215 -9.04 0.61 6.01
CA LEU A 215 -9.95 -0.40 6.53
C LEU A 215 -9.74 -1.77 5.86
N PRO A 216 -10.11 -2.88 6.50
CA PRO A 216 -9.82 -4.21 5.97
C PRO A 216 -10.70 -4.65 4.79
N LEU A 217 -11.88 -4.05 4.59
CA LEU A 217 -12.86 -4.42 3.56
C LEU A 217 -13.36 -3.20 2.80
N ILE A 218 -13.70 -3.39 1.53
CA ILE A 218 -14.24 -2.34 0.65
C ILE A 218 -15.61 -1.86 1.14
N GLU A 219 -16.47 -2.79 1.57
CA GLU A 219 -17.78 -2.46 2.12
C GLU A 219 -17.66 -1.52 3.32
N LEU A 220 -16.73 -1.82 4.24
CA LEU A 220 -16.46 -0.97 5.39
C LEU A 220 -15.92 0.41 5.01
N CYS A 221 -15.19 0.53 3.90
CA CYS A 221 -14.77 1.84 3.41
C CYS A 221 -15.97 2.69 2.99
N THR A 222 -16.96 2.09 2.35
CA THR A 222 -18.21 2.78 1.95
C THR A 222 -19.04 3.18 3.16
N ASP A 223 -19.20 2.26 4.11
CA ASP A 223 -19.93 2.52 5.37
C ASP A 223 -19.26 3.64 6.18
N CYS A 224 -17.92 3.64 6.22
CA CYS A 224 -17.12 4.66 6.90
C CYS A 224 -17.31 6.04 6.26
N VAL A 225 -17.26 6.14 4.93
CA VAL A 225 -17.52 7.42 4.24
C VAL A 225 -18.91 7.94 4.58
N TYR A 226 -19.93 7.08 4.52
CA TYR A 226 -21.30 7.46 4.88
C TYR A 226 -21.40 7.95 6.33
N PHE A 227 -20.83 7.18 7.28
CA PHE A 227 -20.82 7.54 8.69
C PHE A 227 -20.11 8.88 8.93
N LEU A 228 -18.90 9.05 8.40
CA LEU A 228 -18.09 10.26 8.60
C LEU A 228 -18.77 11.49 8.00
N THR A 229 -19.28 11.40 6.76
CA THR A 229 -19.99 12.50 6.11
C THR A 229 -21.20 12.93 6.94
N LYS A 230 -21.97 11.96 7.44
CA LYS A 230 -23.13 12.26 8.28
C LYS A 230 -22.74 12.84 9.63
N SER A 231 -21.80 12.21 10.35
CA SER A 231 -21.46 12.60 11.71
C SER A 231 -20.70 13.93 11.78
N LEU A 232 -19.86 14.24 10.78
CA LEU A 232 -19.10 15.49 10.75
C LEU A 232 -19.96 16.67 10.25
N ASN A 233 -20.84 16.47 9.27
CA ASN A 233 -21.73 17.54 8.77
C ASN A 233 -22.78 18.01 9.79
N TYR A 234 -23.15 17.16 10.77
CA TYR A 234 -24.09 17.54 11.84
C TYR A 234 -23.39 17.97 13.12
N ASP A 235 -22.07 18.04 13.14
CA ASP A 235 -21.30 18.47 14.29
C ASP A 235 -20.97 19.96 14.21
N GLU A 236 -21.76 20.77 14.91
CA GLU A 236 -21.56 22.23 14.95
C GLU A 236 -20.19 22.65 15.51
N SER A 237 -19.52 21.78 16.28
CA SER A 237 -18.18 22.02 16.80
C SER A 237 -17.08 21.79 15.76
N PHE A 238 -17.41 21.17 14.62
CA PHE A 238 -16.44 20.85 13.56
C PHE A 238 -16.65 21.74 12.33
N PRO A 239 -15.87 22.81 12.16
CA PRO A 239 -16.14 23.86 11.16
C PRO A 239 -15.65 23.51 9.74
N TYR A 240 -15.18 22.29 9.50
CA TYR A 240 -14.56 21.90 8.23
C TYR A 240 -15.55 21.13 7.34
N ASP A 241 -15.74 21.58 6.12
CA ASP A 241 -16.45 20.84 5.07
C ASP A 241 -15.47 19.94 4.33
N LEU A 242 -15.44 18.66 4.68
CA LEU A 242 -14.46 17.72 4.17
C LEU A 242 -14.99 16.93 2.97
N ASN A 243 -14.24 16.93 1.88
CA ASN A 243 -14.46 16.02 0.76
C ASN A 243 -13.93 14.62 1.12
N ILE A 244 -14.83 13.70 1.49
CA ILE A 244 -14.50 12.33 1.92
C ILE A 244 -14.88 11.35 0.82
N LYS A 245 -13.93 10.58 0.29
CA LYS A 245 -14.12 9.66 -0.84
C LYS A 245 -13.48 8.30 -0.60
N THR A 246 -13.91 7.29 -1.39
CA THR A 246 -13.26 5.98 -1.43
C THR A 246 -12.37 5.84 -2.66
N ILE A 247 -11.25 5.13 -2.50
CA ILE A 247 -10.46 4.59 -3.61
C ILE A 247 -10.42 3.07 -3.45
N ASN A 248 -10.98 2.33 -4.42
CA ASN A 248 -11.03 0.87 -4.37
C ASN A 248 -11.19 0.25 -5.76
N SER A 249 -11.18 -1.08 -5.85
CA SER A 249 -11.30 -1.82 -7.12
C SER A 249 -12.71 -1.83 -7.72
N HIS A 250 -13.74 -1.42 -6.98
CA HIS A 250 -15.11 -1.33 -7.49
C HIS A 250 -15.36 0.00 -8.21
N ASN A 251 -14.55 1.02 -7.96
CA ASN A 251 -14.63 2.28 -8.67
C ASN A 251 -13.97 2.17 -10.05
N SER A 252 -14.44 2.97 -11.02
CA SER A 252 -13.74 3.12 -12.30
C SER A 252 -12.36 3.76 -12.11
N LYS A 253 -11.46 3.58 -13.09
CA LYS A 253 -10.13 4.22 -13.04
C LYS A 253 -10.23 5.74 -12.97
N SER A 254 -11.13 6.35 -13.76
CA SER A 254 -11.36 7.80 -13.75
C SER A 254 -11.85 8.29 -12.41
N CYS A 255 -12.82 7.61 -11.80
CA CYS A 255 -13.33 7.94 -10.47
C CYS A 255 -12.22 7.83 -9.39
N ASN A 256 -11.38 6.81 -9.44
CA ASN A 256 -10.28 6.69 -8.51
C ASN A 256 -9.22 7.80 -8.70
N GLU A 257 -8.94 8.24 -9.93
CA GLU A 257 -8.01 9.36 -10.18
C GLU A 257 -8.59 10.68 -9.63
N GLU A 258 -9.87 10.92 -9.83
CA GLU A 258 -10.56 12.09 -9.30
C GLU A 258 -10.59 12.08 -7.77
N ASN A 259 -10.88 10.94 -7.16
CA ASN A 259 -10.95 10.78 -5.72
C ASN A 259 -9.58 10.94 -5.02
N LYS A 260 -8.46 10.91 -5.74
CA LYS A 260 -7.14 11.23 -5.19
C LYS A 260 -7.02 12.68 -4.70
N HIS A 261 -7.91 13.56 -5.12
CA HIS A 261 -7.95 14.97 -4.71
C HIS A 261 -8.79 15.23 -3.46
N ALA A 262 -9.46 14.22 -2.92
CA ALA A 262 -10.24 14.34 -1.69
C ALA A 262 -9.36 14.65 -0.48
N ASP A 263 -9.95 15.31 0.53
CA ASP A 263 -9.30 15.64 1.78
C ASP A 263 -9.09 14.39 2.64
N VAL A 264 -10.10 13.52 2.67
CA VAL A 264 -10.05 12.23 3.36
C VAL A 264 -10.32 11.11 2.35
N ILE A 265 -9.38 10.17 2.25
CA ILE A 265 -9.49 9.02 1.37
C ILE A 265 -9.62 7.76 2.22
N VAL A 266 -10.75 7.07 2.12
CA VAL A 266 -10.99 5.80 2.81
C VAL A 266 -10.78 4.64 1.85
N THR A 267 -9.91 3.70 2.20
CA THR A 267 -9.48 2.64 1.27
C THR A 267 -9.01 1.38 1.99
N THR A 268 -8.67 0.34 1.22
CA THR A 268 -8.01 -0.86 1.75
C THR A 268 -6.52 -0.83 1.45
N ILE A 269 -5.72 -1.56 2.26
CA ILE A 269 -4.28 -1.73 1.98
C ILE A 269 -4.06 -2.37 0.60
N ALA A 270 -4.93 -3.28 0.19
CA ALA A 270 -4.86 -3.91 -1.13
C ALA A 270 -5.07 -2.92 -2.28
N SER A 271 -5.94 -1.93 -2.10
CA SER A 271 -6.25 -0.92 -3.12
C SER A 271 -5.19 0.18 -3.20
N CYS A 272 -4.78 0.73 -2.07
CA CYS A 272 -3.87 1.89 -2.01
C CYS A 272 -2.60 1.67 -1.19
N GLY A 273 -2.44 0.55 -0.51
CA GLY A 273 -1.26 0.27 0.33
C GLY A 273 0.03 0.10 -0.48
N THR A 274 -0.07 -0.32 -1.74
CA THR A 274 1.07 -0.51 -2.64
C THR A 274 0.76 -0.02 -4.05
N GLY A 275 1.70 0.63 -4.71
CA GLY A 275 1.62 0.96 -6.15
C GLY A 275 0.73 2.14 -6.56
N THR A 276 -0.12 2.69 -5.69
CA THR A 276 -0.95 3.87 -6.00
C THR A 276 -0.28 5.13 -5.46
N ASP A 277 0.02 6.10 -6.29
CA ASP A 277 0.56 7.38 -5.84
C ASP A 277 -0.57 8.35 -5.52
N ILE A 278 -0.62 8.80 -4.26
CA ILE A 278 -1.55 9.81 -3.77
C ILE A 278 -0.70 10.93 -3.18
N PRO A 279 -0.60 12.08 -3.88
CA PRO A 279 0.26 13.17 -3.42
C PRO A 279 -0.34 13.88 -2.20
N GLY A 280 0.54 14.43 -1.36
CA GLY A 280 0.16 15.35 -0.30
C GLY A 280 -0.39 14.70 0.98
N ILE A 281 -0.31 13.39 1.16
CA ILE A 281 -0.75 12.72 2.40
C ILE A 281 0.11 13.20 3.56
N THR A 282 -0.52 13.77 4.57
CA THR A 282 0.09 14.25 5.81
C THR A 282 -0.24 13.37 7.01
N SER A 283 -1.36 12.66 6.95
CA SER A 283 -1.78 11.78 8.03
C SER A 283 -2.34 10.46 7.54
N ILE A 284 -2.12 9.39 8.29
CA ILE A 284 -2.70 8.07 8.06
C ILE A 284 -3.41 7.60 9.33
N ILE A 285 -4.63 7.06 9.18
CA ILE A 285 -5.35 6.32 10.21
C ILE A 285 -5.47 4.88 9.72
N CYS A 286 -4.90 3.93 10.44
CA CYS A 286 -4.87 2.53 10.05
C CYS A 286 -5.65 1.65 11.04
N CYS A 287 -6.83 1.19 10.63
CA CYS A 287 -7.65 0.20 11.34
C CYS A 287 -7.58 -1.19 10.69
N SER A 288 -6.63 -1.40 9.78
CA SER A 288 -6.49 -2.65 9.04
C SER A 288 -5.40 -3.52 9.67
N PRO A 289 -5.70 -4.76 10.09
CA PRO A 289 -4.71 -5.64 10.70
C PRO A 289 -3.73 -6.19 9.67
N PHE A 290 -2.45 -6.16 9.95
CA PHE A 290 -1.40 -6.82 9.17
C PHE A 290 -0.13 -7.04 10.01
N VAL A 291 0.72 -7.98 9.57
CA VAL A 291 1.95 -8.37 10.27
C VAL A 291 3.20 -8.12 9.43
N SER A 292 3.04 -8.10 8.11
CA SER A 292 4.16 -8.00 7.18
C SER A 292 4.98 -6.72 7.40
N LYS A 293 6.27 -6.88 7.66
CA LYS A 293 7.22 -5.75 7.76
C LYS A 293 7.31 -4.95 6.46
N VAL A 294 7.17 -5.63 5.32
CA VAL A 294 7.15 -5.01 3.99
C VAL A 294 5.94 -4.11 3.87
N THR A 295 4.74 -4.64 4.15
CA THR A 295 3.49 -3.87 4.13
C THR A 295 3.56 -2.69 5.11
N ALA A 296 4.11 -2.88 6.32
CA ALA A 296 4.28 -1.82 7.29
C ALA A 296 5.12 -0.65 6.73
N LYS A 297 6.27 -0.95 6.15
CA LYS A 297 7.14 0.08 5.53
C LYS A 297 6.46 0.76 4.34
N GLN A 298 5.73 0.02 3.51
CA GLN A 298 5.03 0.56 2.34
C GLN A 298 3.88 1.49 2.74
N VAL A 299 3.05 1.07 3.70
CA VAL A 299 1.95 1.88 4.21
C VAL A 299 2.48 3.13 4.92
N PHE A 300 3.49 2.99 5.79
CA PHE A 300 4.12 4.12 6.46
C PHE A 300 4.79 5.08 5.48
N GLY A 301 5.44 4.57 4.44
CA GLY A 301 6.09 5.35 3.38
C GLY A 301 5.14 6.10 2.44
N ARG A 302 3.80 5.94 2.60
CA ARG A 302 2.81 6.78 1.90
C ARG A 302 2.87 8.23 2.36
N ILE A 303 3.27 8.47 3.60
CA ILE A 303 3.52 9.80 4.09
C ILE A 303 4.90 10.24 3.59
N ARG A 304 4.92 11.11 2.59
CA ARG A 304 6.15 11.70 2.07
C ARG A 304 6.47 13.00 2.78
N TYR A 305 7.76 13.34 2.84
CA TYR A 305 8.19 14.61 3.43
C TYR A 305 7.56 15.79 2.67
N CYS A 306 6.83 16.63 3.42
CA CYS A 306 6.12 17.81 2.89
C CYS A 306 6.50 19.11 3.61
N GLY A 307 7.64 19.12 4.33
CA GLY A 307 8.11 20.31 5.04
C GLY A 307 7.53 20.51 6.45
N LYS A 308 6.56 19.67 6.86
CA LYS A 308 5.90 19.72 8.18
C LYS A 308 5.87 18.36 8.88
N GLN A 309 5.53 18.37 10.16
CA GLN A 309 5.29 17.17 10.95
C GLN A 309 4.07 16.44 10.41
N CYS A 310 4.20 15.13 10.23
CA CYS A 310 3.13 14.25 9.76
C CYS A 310 2.79 13.21 10.84
N TYR A 311 1.62 12.58 10.73
CA TYR A 311 1.11 11.69 11.76
C TYR A 311 0.65 10.36 11.19
N TYR A 312 0.98 9.27 11.89
CA TYR A 312 0.46 7.95 11.63
C TYR A 312 -0.25 7.43 12.88
N TYR A 313 -1.53 7.15 12.77
CA TYR A 313 -2.35 6.57 13.84
C TYR A 313 -2.62 5.10 13.52
N ASP A 314 -2.12 4.22 14.37
CA ASP A 314 -2.26 2.78 14.24
C ASP A 314 -3.27 2.29 15.29
N VAL A 315 -4.52 2.11 14.85
CA VAL A 315 -5.64 1.74 15.72
C VAL A 315 -5.65 0.23 15.91
N TYR A 316 -5.76 -0.21 17.15
CA TYR A 316 -5.88 -1.63 17.48
C TYR A 316 -6.92 -1.88 18.59
N ASP A 317 -7.59 -3.02 18.52
CA ASP A 317 -8.61 -3.42 19.47
C ASP A 317 -8.01 -4.25 20.61
N THR A 318 -8.07 -3.74 21.83
CA THR A 318 -7.56 -4.40 23.02
C THR A 318 -8.35 -5.64 23.40
N SER A 319 -9.61 -5.79 22.96
CA SER A 319 -10.42 -6.99 23.17
C SER A 319 -9.98 -8.15 22.27
N VAL A 320 -9.21 -7.87 21.17
CA VAL A 320 -8.76 -8.85 20.20
C VAL A 320 -7.31 -9.24 20.45
N LYS A 321 -7.08 -10.46 20.97
CA LYS A 321 -5.71 -10.94 21.30
C LYS A 321 -4.74 -10.87 20.12
N MET A 322 -5.20 -11.18 18.91
CA MET A 322 -4.36 -11.16 17.72
C MET A 322 -3.96 -9.74 17.33
N ASP A 323 -4.84 -8.75 17.52
CA ASP A 323 -4.54 -7.36 17.17
C ASP A 323 -3.42 -6.79 18.07
N ARG A 324 -3.42 -7.15 19.36
CA ARG A 324 -2.30 -6.85 20.26
C ARG A 324 -0.96 -7.45 19.80
N TYR A 325 -0.99 -8.61 19.13
CA TYR A 325 0.21 -9.20 18.56
C TYR A 325 0.63 -8.45 17.29
N TRP A 326 -0.31 -8.09 16.44
CA TRP A 326 -0.04 -7.36 15.19
C TRP A 326 0.52 -5.97 15.45
N ILE A 327 -0.06 -5.21 16.37
CA ILE A 327 0.46 -3.87 16.73
C ILE A 327 1.88 -3.94 17.27
N LYS A 328 2.23 -4.96 18.04
CA LYS A 328 3.60 -5.19 18.52
C LYS A 328 4.59 -5.41 17.37
N SER A 329 4.18 -6.14 16.33
CA SER A 329 4.99 -6.38 15.13
C SER A 329 5.19 -5.09 14.32
N ARG A 330 4.11 -4.33 14.10
CA ARG A 330 4.13 -3.04 13.38
C ARG A 330 4.98 -2.01 14.11
N SER A 331 4.81 -1.86 15.40
CA SER A 331 5.55 -0.92 16.25
C SER A 331 7.08 -1.15 16.21
N ARG A 332 7.52 -2.41 16.20
CA ARG A 332 8.95 -2.74 16.04
C ARG A 332 9.51 -2.32 14.67
N THR A 333 8.66 -2.24 13.66
CA THR A 333 9.08 -1.86 12.29
C THR A 333 8.99 -0.35 12.09
N MET A 334 7.91 0.28 12.53
CA MET A 334 7.62 1.70 12.29
C MET A 334 8.27 2.63 13.32
N GLY A 335 8.36 2.21 14.58
CA GLY A 335 8.97 3.02 15.65
C GLY A 335 10.35 3.56 15.33
N PRO A 336 11.31 2.74 14.85
CA PRO A 336 12.62 3.22 14.44
C PRO A 336 12.61 4.23 13.29
N LEU A 337 11.54 4.25 12.48
CA LEU A 337 11.37 5.15 11.31
C LEU A 337 10.68 6.47 11.68
N SER A 338 10.06 6.55 12.87
CA SER A 338 9.30 7.71 13.32
C SER A 338 10.12 8.71 14.14
N THR A 339 9.66 9.96 14.22
CA THR A 339 10.23 11.02 15.08
C THR A 339 9.99 10.72 16.56
N ALA A 340 8.78 10.22 16.88
CA ALA A 340 8.35 9.82 18.19
C ALA A 340 7.36 8.66 18.08
N VAL A 341 7.20 7.91 19.19
CA VAL A 341 6.14 6.90 19.34
C VAL A 341 5.31 7.32 20.54
N ARG A 342 3.99 7.47 20.34
CA ARG A 342 3.05 7.80 21.40
C ARG A 342 2.00 6.71 21.55
N PHE A 343 1.46 6.59 22.77
CA PHE A 343 0.34 5.71 23.08
C PHE A 343 -0.85 6.59 23.46
N ILE A 344 -1.99 6.33 22.84
CA ILE A 344 -3.24 7.08 23.03
C ILE A 344 -4.30 6.05 23.41
N SER A 345 -4.94 6.22 24.55
CA SER A 345 -6.10 5.44 24.93
C SER A 345 -7.35 6.21 24.52
N TRP A 346 -8.12 5.63 23.61
CA TRP A 346 -9.36 6.25 23.14
C TRP A 346 -10.55 5.64 23.87
N THR A 347 -11.42 6.51 24.38
CA THR A 347 -12.69 6.16 25.03
C THR A 347 -13.84 6.85 24.31
N ASP A 348 -15.01 6.20 24.26
CA ASP A 348 -16.23 6.77 23.71
C ASP A 348 -16.92 7.61 24.81
N ASP A 349 -16.72 8.93 24.79
CA ASP A 349 -17.29 9.85 25.78
C ASP A 349 -18.83 9.84 25.79
N GLU A 350 -19.48 9.42 24.69
CA GLU A 350 -20.95 9.29 24.62
C GLU A 350 -21.50 8.12 25.47
N SER A 351 -20.61 7.22 25.98
CA SER A 351 -21.01 6.06 26.77
C SER A 351 -21.11 6.36 28.28
N GLU A 352 -20.48 7.42 28.78
CA GLU A 352 -20.50 7.77 30.22
C GLU A 352 -21.80 8.45 30.65
N ASP A 353 -22.48 9.16 29.77
CA ASP A 353 -23.75 9.87 30.11
C ASP A 353 -24.98 8.94 30.27
N LYS A 354 -24.91 7.69 29.82
CA LYS A 354 -26.02 6.73 29.98
C LYS A 354 -25.98 5.90 31.27
N GLY A 355 -24.92 6.03 32.05
CA GLY A 355 -24.72 5.28 33.30
C GLY A 355 -25.29 5.92 34.54
N ASN A 356 -25.67 7.21 34.50
CA ASN A 356 -26.14 7.96 35.67
C ASN A 356 -27.66 8.28 35.68
N ALA A 357 -28.43 7.67 34.79
CA ALA A 357 -29.89 7.79 34.80
C ALA A 357 -30.56 6.41 35.03
N SER A 358 -30.36 5.88 36.25
CA SER A 358 -31.15 4.76 36.76
C SER A 358 -31.41 4.91 38.25
#